data_70bd0ce92857a84459fa4cc9aa170c47
#
_entry.id   70bd0ce92857a84459fa4cc9aa170c47
#
_cell.length_a   1.000
_cell.length_b   1.000
_cell.length_c   1.000
_cell.angle_alpha   90.00
_cell.angle_beta   90.00
_cell.angle_gamma   90.00
#
_symmetry.space_group_name_H-M   'P 1'
#
loop_
_entity.id
_entity.type
_entity.pdbx_description
1 polymer ?
#
loop_
_entity_poly.entity_id
_entity_poly.type
_entity_poly.pdbx_seq_one_letter_code
_entity_poly.pdbx_strand_id
1 'polypeptide(L)'
;VAGGGGGGWNNGSSIVGRNASINTTGVAGDGSFGGPGGTNGNGGGGPTNSSWAGGGGGGGLLGNGGRGGNTGAAPGGTAFVNGGAGSTGPGGSGGCGGGGGVGSFGAAGGGGGGYSGGGGSDAYAGGGGGSFNGGSNQSNILSTRPGSGVVIIRGG
;
A
#
# COMPACT_ATOMS: atom_id res chain seq x y z
N VAL A 1 -9.85 6.18 -9.67
CA VAL A 1 -8.57 5.70 -9.11
C VAL A 1 -8.72 4.26 -8.68
N ALA A 2 -7.85 3.38 -9.13
CA ALA A 2 -7.79 1.99 -8.66
C ALA A 2 -6.67 1.82 -7.63
N GLY A 3 -6.94 1.05 -6.60
CA GLY A 3 -5.94 0.70 -5.60
C GLY A 3 -4.96 -0.35 -6.12
N GLY A 4 -3.71 -0.23 -5.73
CA GLY A 4 -2.66 -1.23 -5.95
C GLY A 4 -2.59 -2.25 -4.81
N GLY A 5 -2.21 -3.48 -5.10
CA GLY A 5 -1.95 -4.48 -4.08
C GLY A 5 -0.76 -4.11 -3.18
N GLY A 6 -0.76 -4.61 -1.97
CA GLY A 6 0.36 -4.48 -1.04
C GLY A 6 1.53 -5.40 -1.43
N GLY A 7 2.72 -5.08 -0.93
CA GLY A 7 3.91 -5.92 -1.08
C GLY A 7 3.81 -7.19 -0.23
N GLY A 8 4.27 -8.30 -0.78
CA GLY A 8 4.44 -9.55 -0.05
C GLY A 8 5.83 -9.70 0.55
N TRP A 9 6.04 -10.79 1.25
CA TRP A 9 7.32 -11.16 1.81
C TRP A 9 7.63 -12.65 1.61
N ASN A 10 8.90 -12.98 1.46
CA ASN A 10 9.36 -14.35 1.29
C ASN A 10 10.49 -14.67 2.28
N ASN A 11 10.18 -15.48 3.29
CA ASN A 11 11.14 -16.08 4.21
C ASN A 11 10.92 -17.60 4.24
N GLY A 12 11.19 -18.26 3.13
CA GLY A 12 10.93 -19.70 3.01
C GLY A 12 9.44 -20.07 2.91
N SER A 13 8.55 -19.21 3.35
CA SER A 13 7.09 -19.30 3.12
C SER A 13 6.67 -18.04 2.38
N SER A 14 6.16 -18.19 1.17
CA SER A 14 5.72 -17.03 0.36
C SER A 14 4.48 -16.40 0.99
N ILE A 15 4.64 -15.20 1.54
CA ILE A 15 3.52 -14.38 2.01
C ILE A 15 3.16 -13.39 0.90
N VAL A 16 1.98 -13.56 0.34
CA VAL A 16 1.45 -12.72 -0.74
C VAL A 16 0.95 -11.41 -0.13
N GLY A 17 1.22 -10.27 -0.77
CA GLY A 17 0.67 -8.98 -0.39
C GLY A 17 -0.87 -8.99 -0.41
N ARG A 18 -1.49 -8.15 0.40
CA ARG A 18 -2.95 -8.04 0.44
C ARG A 18 -3.49 -7.37 -0.81
N ASN A 19 -4.64 -7.84 -1.26
CA ASN A 19 -5.34 -7.26 -2.40
C ASN A 19 -5.76 -5.80 -2.12
N ALA A 20 -5.87 -5.02 -3.18
CA ALA A 20 -6.50 -3.71 -3.12
C ALA A 20 -7.97 -3.82 -2.72
N SER A 21 -8.50 -2.79 -2.07
CA SER A 21 -9.91 -2.67 -1.73
C SER A 21 -10.69 -2.02 -2.87
N ILE A 22 -11.89 -2.50 -3.15
CA ILE A 22 -12.86 -1.84 -4.03
C ILE A 22 -13.54 -0.64 -3.35
N ASN A 23 -13.37 -0.50 -2.03
CA ASN A 23 -13.86 0.63 -1.25
C ASN A 23 -12.82 1.75 -1.21
N THR A 24 -13.25 2.93 -0.76
CA THR A 24 -12.38 4.10 -0.63
C THR A 24 -11.32 3.99 0.47
N THR A 25 -11.43 2.99 1.34
CA THR A 25 -10.49 2.75 2.45
C THR A 25 -9.42 1.76 2.02
N GLY A 26 -8.17 2.07 2.31
CA GLY A 26 -7.05 1.15 2.17
C GLY A 26 -7.13 0.01 3.19
N VAL A 27 -6.50 -1.12 2.88
CA VAL A 27 -6.41 -2.28 3.76
C VAL A 27 -5.23 -2.09 4.72
N ALA A 28 -5.39 -2.48 5.97
CA ALA A 28 -4.29 -2.47 6.93
C ALA A 28 -3.20 -3.48 6.55
N GLY A 29 -1.96 -3.22 6.93
CA GLY A 29 -0.88 -4.19 6.86
C GLY A 29 -1.10 -5.34 7.84
N ASP A 30 -0.53 -6.51 7.53
CA ASP A 30 -0.56 -7.67 8.41
C ASP A 30 0.43 -7.54 9.58
N GLY A 31 0.22 -8.39 10.58
CA GLY A 31 1.04 -8.45 11.79
C GLY A 31 0.39 -7.72 12.96
N SER A 32 0.90 -7.99 14.17
CA SER A 32 0.36 -7.42 15.41
C SER A 32 0.51 -5.89 15.47
N PHE A 33 1.43 -5.34 14.71
CA PHE A 33 1.73 -3.92 14.64
C PHE A 33 1.53 -3.33 13.24
N GLY A 34 0.88 -4.06 12.33
CA GLY A 34 0.61 -3.59 10.98
C GLY A 34 -0.03 -2.20 10.96
N GLY A 35 0.42 -1.35 10.06
CA GLY A 35 -0.07 0.01 9.91
C GLY A 35 -1.52 0.03 9.42
N PRO A 36 -2.32 1.00 9.83
CA PRO A 36 -3.70 1.13 9.35
C PRO A 36 -3.74 1.49 7.86
N GLY A 37 -4.79 1.06 7.18
CA GLY A 37 -5.12 1.59 5.86
C GLY A 37 -5.56 3.05 5.95
N GLY A 38 -5.26 3.83 4.93
CA GLY A 38 -5.70 5.21 4.82
C GLY A 38 -7.21 5.32 4.55
N THR A 39 -7.77 6.47 4.84
CA THR A 39 -9.18 6.82 4.59
C THR A 39 -9.27 8.19 3.91
N ASN A 40 -10.37 8.44 3.20
CA ASN A 40 -10.68 9.76 2.62
C ASN A 40 -9.54 10.36 1.77
N GLY A 41 -8.87 9.55 0.98
CA GLY A 41 -7.77 10.01 0.14
C GLY A 41 -6.41 10.12 0.84
N ASN A 42 -6.31 9.84 2.14
CA ASN A 42 -5.03 9.86 2.85
C ASN A 42 -4.19 8.59 2.60
N GLY A 43 -2.89 8.70 2.84
CA GLY A 43 -1.99 7.56 2.80
C GLY A 43 -2.23 6.56 3.94
N GLY A 44 -1.82 5.33 3.75
CA GLY A 44 -1.79 4.32 4.80
C GLY A 44 -0.68 4.57 5.81
N GLY A 45 -0.85 4.12 7.05
CA GLY A 45 0.17 4.20 8.09
C GLY A 45 1.29 3.19 7.89
N GLY A 46 2.46 3.48 8.44
CA GLY A 46 3.45 2.45 8.73
C GLY A 46 3.11 1.71 10.02
N PRO A 47 3.81 0.61 10.34
CA PRO A 47 3.60 -0.13 11.57
C PRO A 47 3.82 0.73 12.82
N THR A 48 2.97 0.50 13.83
CA THR A 48 2.86 1.38 15.01
C THR A 48 3.91 1.12 16.08
N ASN A 49 4.46 -0.07 16.13
CA ASN A 49 5.53 -0.43 17.07
C ASN A 49 6.34 -1.56 16.46
N SER A 50 7.48 -1.26 15.90
CA SER A 50 8.38 -2.31 15.46
C SER A 50 9.77 -2.09 16.00
N SER A 51 10.26 -3.07 16.74
CA SER A 51 11.70 -3.24 17.00
C SER A 51 12.43 -3.60 15.69
N TRP A 52 11.69 -3.87 14.64
CA TRP A 52 12.15 -4.27 13.31
C TRP A 52 11.93 -3.14 12.30
N ALA A 53 12.70 -3.14 11.25
CA ALA A 53 12.55 -2.20 10.14
C ALA A 53 11.32 -2.57 9.30
N GLY A 54 10.20 -1.95 9.60
CA GLY A 54 8.93 -2.21 8.92
C GLY A 54 8.83 -1.60 7.52
N GLY A 55 7.86 -2.07 6.75
CA GLY A 55 7.47 -1.52 5.46
C GLY A 55 6.73 -0.19 5.60
N GLY A 56 6.92 0.73 4.66
CA GLY A 56 6.17 1.98 4.61
C GLY A 56 4.73 1.80 4.15
N GLY A 57 3.82 2.66 4.58
CA GLY A 57 2.46 2.73 4.05
C GLY A 57 2.41 3.28 2.63
N GLY A 58 1.39 2.93 1.87
CA GLY A 58 1.15 3.48 0.53
C GLY A 58 0.64 4.92 0.56
N GLY A 59 0.94 5.71 -0.48
CA GLY A 59 0.36 7.03 -0.68
C GLY A 59 -1.12 6.94 -1.08
N GLY A 60 -1.89 7.91 -0.65
CA GLY A 60 -3.26 8.12 -1.10
C GLY A 60 -3.35 9.19 -2.21
N LEU A 61 -4.56 9.59 -2.54
CA LEU A 61 -4.78 10.71 -3.47
C LEU A 61 -4.17 12.00 -2.92
N LEU A 62 -4.44 12.32 -1.65
CA LEU A 62 -4.16 13.59 -0.99
C LEU A 62 -2.99 13.52 -0.01
N GLY A 63 -2.79 12.39 0.68
CA GLY A 63 -1.81 12.23 1.74
C GLY A 63 -0.74 11.21 1.44
N ASN A 64 0.50 11.50 1.85
CA ASN A 64 1.61 10.55 1.77
C ASN A 64 1.40 9.38 2.74
N GLY A 65 1.97 8.23 2.40
CA GLY A 65 2.06 7.09 3.31
C GLY A 65 3.01 7.35 4.47
N GLY A 66 2.72 6.69 5.58
CA GLY A 66 3.54 6.74 6.79
C GLY A 66 4.82 5.92 6.67
N ARG A 67 5.85 6.33 7.37
CA ARG A 67 7.11 5.60 7.45
C ARG A 67 6.95 4.31 8.26
N GLY A 68 7.68 3.29 7.94
CA GLY A 68 7.65 1.95 8.52
C GLY A 68 8.23 1.78 9.93
N GLY A 69 8.18 2.76 10.80
CA GLY A 69 8.63 2.63 12.20
C GLY A 69 10.10 2.97 12.43
N ASN A 70 10.90 2.02 12.88
CA ASN A 70 12.24 2.21 13.44
C ASN A 70 13.37 2.50 12.42
N THR A 71 14.63 2.59 12.90
CA THR A 71 15.83 2.77 12.08
C THR A 71 15.94 1.69 11.00
N GLY A 72 16.21 2.10 9.75
CA GLY A 72 16.21 1.18 8.61
C GLY A 72 14.83 0.87 8.03
N ALA A 73 13.78 1.47 8.56
CA ALA A 73 12.43 1.34 8.02
C ALA A 73 12.26 2.10 6.70
N ALA A 74 11.41 1.56 5.84
CA ALA A 74 11.12 2.17 4.56
C ALA A 74 10.25 3.44 4.71
N PRO A 75 10.49 4.47 3.90
CA PRO A 75 9.56 5.58 3.77
C PRO A 75 8.21 5.13 3.23
N GLY A 76 7.18 5.90 3.46
CA GLY A 76 5.89 5.73 2.79
C GLY A 76 5.91 6.23 1.34
N GLY A 77 4.95 5.79 0.56
CA GLY A 77 4.74 6.27 -0.81
C GLY A 77 4.24 7.71 -0.83
N THR A 78 4.56 8.42 -1.91
CA THR A 78 4.13 9.81 -2.11
C THR A 78 2.68 9.88 -2.57
N ALA A 79 1.92 10.84 -2.07
CA ALA A 79 0.56 11.10 -2.52
C ALA A 79 0.48 11.38 -4.02
N PHE A 80 -0.64 11.03 -4.65
CA PHE A 80 -0.83 11.25 -6.09
C PHE A 80 -0.74 12.73 -6.46
N VAL A 81 -1.34 13.63 -5.66
CA VAL A 81 -1.26 15.08 -5.87
C VAL A 81 0.17 15.62 -5.80
N ASN A 82 1.10 14.87 -5.21
CA ASN A 82 2.51 15.19 -5.09
C ASN A 82 3.39 14.37 -6.07
N GLY A 83 2.77 13.75 -7.09
CA GLY A 83 3.48 13.01 -8.13
C GLY A 83 3.37 11.48 -8.04
N GLY A 84 2.80 10.93 -6.96
CA GLY A 84 2.49 9.49 -6.82
C GLY A 84 3.71 8.56 -6.90
N ALA A 85 4.89 9.05 -6.53
CA ALA A 85 6.11 8.24 -6.57
C ALA A 85 6.08 7.14 -5.50
N GLY A 86 6.50 5.95 -5.88
CA GLY A 86 6.80 4.88 -4.92
C GLY A 86 8.01 5.27 -4.07
N SER A 87 8.02 4.85 -2.81
CA SER A 87 9.15 5.13 -1.92
C SER A 87 10.34 4.24 -2.22
N THR A 88 11.54 4.72 -1.92
CA THR A 88 12.76 3.94 -1.99
C THR A 88 13.04 3.32 -0.63
N GLY A 89 12.77 2.02 -0.49
CA GLY A 89 13.07 1.28 0.75
C GLY A 89 14.39 0.52 0.66
N PRO A 90 15.10 0.34 1.76
CA PRO A 90 16.38 -0.38 1.79
C PRO A 90 16.23 -1.87 1.43
N GLY A 91 15.07 -2.47 1.66
CA GLY A 91 14.77 -3.85 1.28
C GLY A 91 14.07 -3.98 -0.08
N GLY A 92 13.60 -2.88 -0.64
CA GLY A 92 12.90 -2.84 -1.94
C GLY A 92 12.09 -1.58 -2.10
N SER A 93 12.02 -1.07 -3.32
CA SER A 93 11.24 0.12 -3.64
C SER A 93 9.77 -0.18 -3.85
N GLY A 94 8.92 0.74 -3.49
CA GLY A 94 7.50 0.73 -3.82
C GLY A 94 7.26 1.05 -5.30
N GLY A 95 6.16 0.54 -5.84
CA GLY A 95 5.76 0.78 -7.23
C GLY A 95 5.23 2.20 -7.48
N CYS A 96 5.17 2.59 -8.75
CA CYS A 96 4.48 3.79 -9.20
C CYS A 96 3.02 3.78 -8.72
N GLY A 97 2.45 4.95 -8.46
CA GLY A 97 1.13 5.10 -7.86
C GLY A 97 1.17 5.18 -6.33
N GLY A 98 2.34 5.49 -5.75
CA GLY A 98 2.50 5.75 -4.33
C GLY A 98 2.67 4.51 -3.45
N GLY A 99 3.18 3.39 -3.98
CA GLY A 99 3.50 2.23 -3.16
C GLY A 99 4.54 2.53 -2.08
N GLY A 100 4.38 1.98 -0.89
CA GLY A 100 5.36 2.02 0.18
C GLY A 100 6.51 1.03 -0.06
N GLY A 101 7.70 1.35 0.43
CA GLY A 101 8.87 0.48 0.30
C GLY A 101 8.93 -0.61 1.38
N VAL A 102 9.86 -1.53 1.19
CA VAL A 102 10.17 -2.62 2.12
C VAL A 102 11.30 -2.20 3.07
N GLY A 103 11.22 -2.60 4.33
CA GLY A 103 12.26 -2.35 5.34
C GLY A 103 13.55 -3.15 5.11
N SER A 104 14.65 -2.75 5.77
CA SER A 104 16.02 -3.25 5.50
C SER A 104 16.24 -4.74 5.72
N PHE A 105 15.45 -5.40 6.51
CA PHE A 105 15.58 -6.85 6.73
C PHE A 105 14.72 -7.68 5.78
N GLY A 106 14.07 -7.08 4.80
CA GLY A 106 13.25 -7.79 3.80
C GLY A 106 12.01 -8.48 4.36
N ALA A 107 11.73 -8.27 5.65
CA ALA A 107 10.71 -9.02 6.37
C ALA A 107 9.33 -8.36 6.39
N ALA A 108 9.20 -7.15 5.83
CA ALA A 108 8.01 -6.34 6.02
C ALA A 108 7.53 -5.77 4.69
N GLY A 109 6.34 -6.15 4.26
CA GLY A 109 5.74 -5.66 3.02
C GLY A 109 5.28 -4.19 3.11
N GLY A 110 5.53 -3.43 2.07
CA GLY A 110 5.03 -2.06 1.93
C GLY A 110 3.56 -2.02 1.51
N GLY A 111 2.85 -0.99 1.91
CA GLY A 111 1.45 -0.77 1.52
C GLY A 111 1.30 -0.35 0.05
N GLY A 112 0.24 -0.77 -0.60
CA GLY A 112 -0.12 -0.34 -1.95
C GLY A 112 -0.68 1.08 -1.98
N GLY A 113 -0.36 1.82 -3.05
CA GLY A 113 -0.97 3.13 -3.30
C GLY A 113 -2.40 3.04 -3.83
N GLY A 114 -3.15 4.12 -3.83
CA GLY A 114 -4.52 4.15 -4.34
C GLY A 114 -5.25 5.46 -4.06
N TYR A 115 -6.59 5.44 -4.09
CA TYR A 115 -7.37 6.57 -3.58
C TYR A 115 -7.03 6.83 -2.11
N SER A 116 -7.05 5.79 -1.30
CA SER A 116 -6.42 5.81 0.03
C SER A 116 -5.33 4.74 0.06
N GLY A 117 -4.20 5.02 0.69
CA GLY A 117 -3.08 4.11 0.74
C GLY A 117 -3.32 2.90 1.64
N GLY A 118 -2.73 1.77 1.33
CA GLY A 118 -2.67 0.59 2.20
C GLY A 118 -1.61 0.74 3.29
N GLY A 119 -1.80 0.07 4.41
CA GLY A 119 -0.84 0.07 5.52
C GLY A 119 0.40 -0.77 5.25
N GLY A 120 1.55 -0.33 5.76
CA GLY A 120 2.76 -1.13 5.81
C GLY A 120 2.71 -2.19 6.92
N SER A 121 3.49 -3.25 6.80
CA SER A 121 3.57 -4.32 7.80
C SER A 121 4.85 -4.27 8.63
N ASP A 122 4.84 -4.95 9.76
CA ASP A 122 6.02 -5.11 10.63
C ASP A 122 6.85 -6.37 10.30
N ALA A 123 6.23 -7.45 9.86
CA ALA A 123 6.88 -8.71 9.54
C ALA A 123 6.13 -9.57 8.51
N TYR A 124 5.11 -9.02 7.85
CA TYR A 124 4.21 -9.80 6.99
C TYR A 124 3.83 -9.01 5.72
N ALA A 125 2.64 -9.26 5.18
CA ALA A 125 2.14 -8.62 3.98
C ALA A 125 1.71 -7.18 4.23
N GLY A 126 2.06 -6.29 3.34
CA GLY A 126 1.50 -4.95 3.28
C GLY A 126 0.05 -4.95 2.82
N GLY A 127 -0.72 -3.98 3.27
CA GLY A 127 -2.12 -3.77 2.88
C GLY A 127 -2.26 -3.21 1.47
N GLY A 128 -3.30 -3.56 0.76
CA GLY A 128 -3.64 -2.96 -0.53
C GLY A 128 -4.29 -1.59 -0.40
N GLY A 129 -4.14 -0.76 -1.43
CA GLY A 129 -4.77 0.55 -1.49
C GLY A 129 -6.28 0.49 -1.74
N GLY A 130 -6.98 1.54 -1.35
CA GLY A 130 -8.40 1.73 -1.63
C GLY A 130 -8.65 2.28 -3.04
N SER A 131 -9.82 1.99 -3.58
CA SER A 131 -10.25 2.47 -4.89
C SER A 131 -11.36 3.53 -4.76
N PHE A 132 -11.46 4.40 -5.75
CA PHE A 132 -12.57 5.33 -5.89
C PHE A 132 -13.07 5.35 -7.33
N ASN A 133 -14.36 5.13 -7.50
CA ASN A 133 -15.05 5.24 -8.76
C ASN A 133 -16.16 6.29 -8.61
N GLY A 134 -16.01 7.42 -9.27
CA GLY A 134 -16.99 8.52 -9.26
C GLY A 134 -17.96 8.51 -10.46
N GLY A 135 -17.89 7.48 -11.30
CA GLY A 135 -18.77 7.35 -12.47
C GLY A 135 -20.21 6.96 -12.12
N SER A 136 -21.13 7.18 -13.03
CA SER A 136 -22.46 6.59 -12.99
C SER A 136 -22.39 5.11 -13.43
N ASN A 137 -23.36 4.30 -13.00
CA ASN A 137 -23.42 2.86 -13.34
C ASN A 137 -22.14 2.08 -12.97
N GLN A 138 -21.69 2.26 -11.75
CA GLN A 138 -20.43 1.69 -11.25
C GLN A 138 -20.47 0.16 -11.22
N SER A 139 -19.41 -0.46 -11.73
CA SER A 139 -19.12 -1.87 -11.53
C SER A 139 -17.70 -2.00 -10.97
N ASN A 140 -17.59 -2.27 -9.68
CA ASN A 140 -16.32 -2.42 -8.99
C ASN A 140 -16.05 -3.91 -8.73
N ILE A 141 -15.00 -4.45 -9.31
CA ILE A 141 -14.64 -5.86 -9.20
C ILE A 141 -13.31 -5.97 -8.45
N LEU A 142 -13.29 -6.77 -7.39
CA LEU A 142 -12.06 -7.12 -6.72
C LEU A 142 -11.23 -8.02 -7.64
N SER A 143 -10.07 -7.52 -8.07
CA SER A 143 -9.14 -8.33 -8.84
C SER A 143 -8.28 -9.18 -7.91
N THR A 144 -8.25 -10.47 -8.15
CA THR A 144 -7.34 -11.42 -7.49
C THR A 144 -6.12 -11.74 -8.38
N ARG A 145 -5.95 -11.00 -9.48
CA ARG A 145 -4.87 -11.24 -10.45
C ARG A 145 -3.55 -10.70 -9.91
N PRO A 146 -2.47 -11.47 -9.96
CA PRO A 146 -1.14 -10.94 -9.74
C PRO A 146 -0.76 -9.99 -10.89
N GLY A 147 -0.07 -8.90 -10.57
CA GLY A 147 0.42 -7.93 -11.55
C GLY A 147 -0.24 -6.55 -11.44
N SER A 148 -0.08 -5.75 -12.49
CA SER A 148 -0.60 -4.39 -12.54
C SER A 148 -2.13 -4.36 -12.58
N GLY A 149 -2.71 -3.40 -11.85
CA GLY A 149 -4.14 -3.13 -11.91
C GLY A 149 -4.56 -2.63 -13.29
N VAL A 150 -5.81 -2.91 -13.68
CA VAL A 150 -6.40 -2.43 -14.94
C VAL A 150 -7.58 -1.52 -14.62
N VAL A 151 -7.60 -0.35 -15.22
CA VAL A 151 -8.76 0.55 -15.21
C VAL A 151 -9.33 0.58 -16.62
N ILE A 152 -10.61 0.22 -16.76
CA ILE A 152 -11.32 0.30 -18.02
C ILE A 152 -12.33 1.44 -17.91
N ILE A 153 -12.16 2.48 -18.72
CA ILE A 153 -13.10 3.60 -18.85
C ILE A 153 -13.87 3.40 -20.14
N ARG A 154 -15.19 3.28 -20.04
CA ARG A 154 -16.08 3.25 -21.21
C ARG A 154 -16.85 4.56 -21.24
N GLY A 155 -16.72 5.29 -22.33
CA GLY A 155 -17.58 6.43 -22.63
C GLY A 155 -19.01 5.94 -22.94
N GLY A 156 -19.99 6.63 -22.42
CA GLY A 156 -21.39 6.47 -22.80
C GLY A 156 -21.72 7.38 -23.96
#